data_35ee3b107ef72c96cb560fdc61051878
#
_entry.id   35ee3b107ef72c96cb560fdc61051878
#
_cell.length_a   1.000
_cell.length_b   1.000
_cell.length_c   1.000
_cell.angle_alpha   90.00
_cell.angle_beta   90.00
_cell.angle_gamma   90.00
#
_symmetry.space_group_name_H-M   'P 1'
#
loop_
_entity.id
_entity.type
_entity.pdbx_description
1 polymer ?
#
loop_
_entity_poly.entity_id
_entity_poly.type
_entity_poly.pdbx_seq_one_letter_code
_entity_poly.pdbx_strand_id
1 'polypeptide(L)'
;MFRFVLALLLLAVSATAHATEAGWALLRDGGHVVLLRHAMVTGTTDAANFDLGKCATQVNLSERGKQQARKIGALFGARAAPVERVLSSRYCRCLETARIAFESEPEPFAPLDLLKTDEKEKAAQIAAIVAEIRGYSGSDNLVMVTHLENIKELTGISPREGEAVIVEPQGDGLRVLGRVTF
;
A
#
# COMPACT_ATOMS: atom_id res chain seq x y z
N MET A 1 32.01 20.93 -17.40
CA MET A 1 30.58 20.82 -17.09
C MET A 1 30.03 19.37 -17.14
N PHE A 2 30.38 18.55 -18.15
CA PHE A 2 29.89 17.15 -18.27
C PHE A 2 30.24 16.23 -17.11
N ARG A 3 31.40 16.36 -16.51
CA ARG A 3 31.82 15.53 -15.36
C ARG A 3 31.01 15.77 -14.08
N PHE A 4 30.55 16.98 -13.83
CA PHE A 4 29.71 17.32 -12.66
C PHE A 4 28.28 16.81 -12.78
N VAL A 5 27.71 16.83 -13.97
CA VAL A 5 26.36 16.31 -14.25
C VAL A 5 26.30 14.79 -14.05
N LEU A 6 27.35 14.06 -14.46
CA LEU A 6 27.42 12.60 -14.26
C LEU A 6 27.54 12.23 -12.78
N ALA A 7 28.31 13.00 -11.99
CA ALA A 7 28.44 12.78 -10.55
C ALA A 7 27.12 13.04 -9.78
N LEU A 8 26.35 14.07 -10.18
CA LEU A 8 25.02 14.35 -9.58
C LEU A 8 24.00 13.25 -9.89
N LEU A 9 24.01 12.69 -11.10
CA LEU A 9 23.14 11.57 -11.49
C LEU A 9 23.45 10.30 -10.70
N LEU A 10 24.71 10.00 -10.44
CA LEU A 10 25.13 8.84 -9.64
C LEU A 10 24.73 8.97 -8.16
N LEU A 11 24.76 10.18 -7.59
CA LEU A 11 24.32 10.46 -6.22
C LEU A 11 22.79 10.31 -6.06
N ALA A 12 21.99 10.70 -7.05
CA ALA A 12 20.54 10.58 -7.00
C ALA A 12 20.07 9.10 -7.03
N VAL A 13 20.75 8.23 -7.80
CA VAL A 13 20.46 6.79 -7.86
C VAL A 13 20.78 6.11 -6.54
N SER A 14 21.84 6.51 -5.86
CA SER A 14 22.22 5.97 -4.56
C SER A 14 21.19 6.28 -3.47
N ALA A 15 20.60 7.47 -3.46
CA ALA A 15 19.63 7.88 -2.43
C ALA A 15 18.32 7.06 -2.46
N THR A 16 17.82 6.71 -3.64
CA THR A 16 16.60 5.89 -3.77
C THR A 16 16.82 4.43 -3.37
N ALA A 17 17.99 3.87 -3.67
CA ALA A 17 18.35 2.52 -3.26
C ALA A 17 18.46 2.40 -1.72
N HIS A 18 19.08 3.38 -1.07
CA HIS A 18 19.18 3.41 0.39
C HIS A 18 17.82 3.52 1.09
N ALA A 19 16.90 4.33 0.57
CA ALA A 19 15.55 4.48 1.13
C ALA A 19 14.75 3.15 1.07
N THR A 20 14.87 2.40 -0.02
CA THR A 20 14.22 1.09 -0.17
C THR A 20 14.83 0.04 0.76
N GLU A 21 16.16 0.00 0.93
CA GLU A 21 16.80 -0.93 1.87
C GLU A 21 16.47 -0.61 3.33
N ALA A 22 16.36 0.67 3.71
CA ALA A 22 15.90 1.07 5.03
C ALA A 22 14.45 0.61 5.29
N GLY A 23 13.55 0.73 4.29
CA GLY A 23 12.20 0.21 4.38
C GLY A 23 12.17 -1.32 4.59
N TRP A 24 13.01 -2.06 3.88
CA TRP A 24 13.12 -3.51 4.07
C TRP A 24 13.68 -3.89 5.44
N ALA A 25 14.57 -3.10 6.02
CA ALA A 25 15.06 -3.31 7.39
C ALA A 25 13.89 -3.25 8.39
N LEU A 26 13.06 -2.20 8.33
CA LEU A 26 11.85 -2.08 9.14
C LEU A 26 10.92 -3.28 8.99
N LEU A 27 10.64 -3.69 7.75
CA LEU A 27 9.73 -4.82 7.49
C LEU A 27 10.26 -6.15 8.03
N ARG A 28 11.58 -6.36 8.06
CA ARG A 28 12.20 -7.55 8.68
C ARG A 28 12.06 -7.55 10.21
N ASP A 29 12.13 -6.37 10.82
CA ASP A 29 11.98 -6.25 12.27
C ASP A 29 10.54 -6.60 12.72
N GLY A 30 9.54 -6.50 11.82
CA GLY A 30 8.14 -6.75 12.13
C GLY A 30 7.50 -5.64 12.97
N GLY A 31 6.24 -5.85 13.38
CA GLY A 31 5.51 -4.90 14.25
C GLY A 31 5.10 -3.59 13.58
N HIS A 32 5.22 -3.48 12.26
CA HIS A 32 4.89 -2.27 11.52
C HIS A 32 3.56 -2.38 10.76
N VAL A 33 2.97 -1.22 10.46
CA VAL A 33 1.82 -1.13 9.55
C VAL A 33 2.27 -0.65 8.18
N VAL A 34 1.82 -1.36 7.16
CA VAL A 34 2.17 -1.14 5.75
C VAL A 34 0.92 -0.74 4.98
N LEU A 35 0.87 0.47 4.47
CA LEU A 35 -0.14 0.92 3.52
C LEU A 35 0.34 0.55 2.11
N LEU A 36 -0.28 -0.44 1.48
CA LEU A 36 0.07 -0.90 0.13
C LEU A 36 -0.99 -0.40 -0.87
N ARG A 37 -0.58 0.40 -1.84
CA ARG A 37 -1.46 0.70 -2.97
C ARG A 37 -1.64 -0.56 -3.81
N HIS A 38 -2.89 -0.85 -4.24
CA HIS A 38 -3.18 -1.97 -5.14
C HIS A 38 -2.21 -2.01 -6.34
N ALA A 39 -1.99 -3.19 -6.89
CA ALA A 39 -1.16 -3.41 -8.07
C ALA A 39 -1.78 -2.80 -9.35
N MET A 40 -1.03 -2.81 -10.45
CA MET A 40 -1.41 -2.18 -11.73
C MET A 40 -2.75 -2.66 -12.26
N VAL A 41 -3.57 -1.71 -12.69
CA VAL A 41 -4.92 -1.96 -13.22
C VAL A 41 -5.01 -1.74 -14.73
N THR A 42 -6.16 -2.16 -15.33
CA THR A 42 -6.42 -2.07 -16.76
C THR A 42 -6.99 -0.72 -17.22
N GLY A 43 -7.42 0.14 -16.29
CA GLY A 43 -8.10 1.39 -16.60
C GLY A 43 -8.04 2.39 -15.46
N THR A 44 -8.76 3.49 -15.59
CA THR A 44 -8.74 4.60 -14.62
C THR A 44 -10.08 4.85 -13.95
N THR A 45 -11.19 4.32 -14.51
CA THR A 45 -12.55 4.64 -14.05
C THR A 45 -13.40 3.37 -14.09
N ASP A 46 -14.06 3.09 -12.99
CA ASP A 46 -15.02 1.99 -12.90
C ASP A 46 -16.23 2.25 -13.83
N ALA A 47 -16.91 1.18 -14.25
CA ALA A 47 -18.05 1.28 -15.16
C ALA A 47 -19.22 2.06 -14.54
N ALA A 48 -20.08 2.68 -15.39
CA ALA A 48 -21.23 3.43 -14.92
C ALA A 48 -22.22 2.59 -14.09
N ASN A 49 -22.26 1.28 -14.30
CA ASN A 49 -23.06 0.31 -13.54
C ASN A 49 -22.27 -0.33 -12.40
N PHE A 50 -21.32 0.40 -11.82
CA PHE A 50 -20.47 -0.08 -10.73
C PHE A 50 -21.28 -0.74 -9.61
N ASP A 51 -20.84 -1.92 -9.21
CA ASP A 51 -21.35 -2.69 -8.08
C ASP A 51 -20.15 -3.30 -7.33
N LEU A 52 -20.00 -2.94 -6.07
CA LEU A 52 -18.89 -3.40 -5.23
C LEU A 52 -18.85 -4.94 -5.10
N GLY A 53 -19.99 -5.60 -5.18
CA GLY A 53 -20.10 -7.06 -5.14
C GLY A 53 -19.81 -7.76 -6.47
N LYS A 54 -19.58 -7.01 -7.56
CA LYS A 54 -19.42 -7.56 -8.92
C LYS A 54 -18.14 -7.07 -9.57
N CYS A 55 -17.09 -7.86 -9.47
CA CYS A 55 -15.78 -7.50 -10.05
C CYS A 55 -15.83 -7.17 -11.56
N ALA A 56 -16.76 -7.76 -12.32
CA ALA A 56 -16.94 -7.47 -13.75
C ALA A 56 -17.35 -6.01 -14.03
N THR A 57 -17.84 -5.27 -13.04
CA THR A 57 -18.23 -3.86 -13.16
C THR A 57 -17.15 -2.91 -12.63
N GLN A 58 -16.00 -3.43 -12.23
CA GLN A 58 -14.90 -2.68 -11.64
C GLN A 58 -13.66 -2.66 -12.53
N VAL A 59 -12.82 -1.67 -12.33
CA VAL A 59 -11.45 -1.68 -12.85
C VAL A 59 -10.66 -2.73 -12.06
N ASN A 60 -10.16 -3.74 -12.75
CA ASN A 60 -9.47 -4.88 -12.17
C ASN A 60 -7.96 -4.86 -12.50
N LEU A 61 -7.20 -5.75 -11.86
CA LEU A 61 -5.77 -5.90 -12.15
C LEU A 61 -5.54 -6.24 -13.62
N SER A 62 -4.53 -5.62 -14.19
CA SER A 62 -3.96 -6.06 -15.46
C SER A 62 -3.12 -7.35 -15.25
N GLU A 63 -2.78 -8.06 -16.31
CA GLU A 63 -1.86 -9.20 -16.20
C GLU A 63 -0.48 -8.77 -15.64
N ARG A 64 -0.02 -7.55 -15.98
CA ARG A 64 1.17 -6.95 -15.36
C ARG A 64 0.96 -6.68 -13.87
N GLY A 65 -0.25 -6.25 -13.48
CA GLY A 65 -0.60 -6.06 -12.07
C GLY A 65 -0.59 -7.36 -11.28
N LYS A 66 -1.09 -8.44 -11.85
CA LYS A 66 -1.01 -9.77 -11.23
C LYS A 66 0.44 -10.26 -11.08
N GLN A 67 1.28 -10.01 -12.10
CA GLN A 67 2.72 -10.30 -11.99
C GLN A 67 3.40 -9.43 -10.93
N GLN A 68 3.02 -8.15 -10.84
CA GLN A 68 3.52 -7.24 -9.80
C GLN A 68 3.12 -7.72 -8.41
N ALA A 69 1.86 -8.14 -8.21
CA ALA A 69 1.39 -8.67 -6.93
C ALA A 69 2.17 -9.94 -6.52
N ARG A 70 2.43 -10.88 -7.45
CA ARG A 70 3.29 -12.04 -7.18
C ARG A 70 4.71 -11.64 -6.79
N LYS A 71 5.28 -10.62 -7.48
CA LYS A 71 6.61 -10.10 -7.16
C LYS A 71 6.65 -9.47 -5.76
N ILE A 72 5.61 -8.73 -5.37
CA ILE A 72 5.49 -8.18 -4.02
C ILE A 72 5.60 -9.30 -2.98
N GLY A 73 4.78 -10.34 -3.08
CA GLY A 73 4.80 -11.46 -2.13
C GLY A 73 6.13 -12.21 -2.13
N ALA A 74 6.68 -12.50 -3.31
CA ALA A 74 7.99 -13.15 -3.42
C ALA A 74 9.11 -12.34 -2.74
N LEU A 75 9.06 -11.00 -2.80
CA LEU A 75 10.03 -10.14 -2.14
C LEU A 75 9.83 -10.09 -0.63
N PHE A 76 8.59 -10.09 -0.12
CA PHE A 76 8.34 -10.22 1.31
C PHE A 76 8.96 -11.53 1.84
N GLY A 77 8.74 -12.65 1.18
CA GLY A 77 9.35 -13.93 1.54
C GLY A 77 10.88 -13.93 1.42
N ALA A 78 11.41 -13.48 0.29
CA ALA A 78 12.86 -13.47 0.04
C ALA A 78 13.64 -12.54 0.97
N ARG A 79 13.00 -11.49 1.49
CA ARG A 79 13.57 -10.52 2.42
C ARG A 79 13.27 -10.83 3.89
N ALA A 80 12.62 -11.96 4.17
CA ALA A 80 12.20 -12.38 5.51
C ALA A 80 11.41 -11.27 6.25
N ALA A 81 10.46 -10.63 5.54
CA ALA A 81 9.56 -9.63 6.10
C ALA A 81 8.25 -10.33 6.51
N PRO A 82 8.05 -10.65 7.81
CA PRO A 82 6.90 -11.42 8.24
C PRO A 82 5.61 -10.61 8.15
N VAL A 83 4.50 -11.26 7.81
CA VAL A 83 3.15 -10.65 7.75
C VAL A 83 2.19 -11.56 8.51
N GLU A 84 1.55 -11.05 9.54
CA GLU A 84 0.58 -11.82 10.32
C GLU A 84 -0.87 -11.52 9.94
N ARG A 85 -1.12 -10.31 9.39
CA ARG A 85 -2.48 -9.89 9.09
C ARG A 85 -2.54 -9.03 7.83
N VAL A 86 -3.54 -9.28 6.97
CA VAL A 86 -3.76 -8.51 5.75
C VAL A 86 -5.19 -7.99 5.73
N LEU A 87 -5.34 -6.67 5.83
CA LEU A 87 -6.60 -5.97 5.60
C LEU A 87 -6.68 -5.46 4.18
N SER A 88 -7.85 -5.44 3.59
CA SER A 88 -8.03 -4.92 2.24
C SER A 88 -9.30 -4.10 2.09
N SER A 89 -9.22 -3.06 1.26
CA SER A 89 -10.40 -2.48 0.62
C SER A 89 -11.21 -3.59 -0.05
N ARG A 90 -12.53 -3.43 -0.06
CA ARG A 90 -13.48 -4.37 -0.66
C ARG A 90 -13.50 -4.32 -2.20
N TYR A 91 -12.78 -3.36 -2.80
CA TYR A 91 -12.61 -3.29 -4.24
C TYR A 91 -11.81 -4.48 -4.77
N CYS A 92 -12.28 -5.09 -5.86
CA CYS A 92 -11.69 -6.33 -6.39
C CYS A 92 -10.19 -6.20 -6.68
N ARG A 93 -9.73 -5.06 -7.19
CA ARG A 93 -8.29 -4.81 -7.41
C ARG A 93 -7.44 -4.88 -6.14
N CYS A 94 -8.00 -4.45 -5.00
CA CYS A 94 -7.29 -4.54 -3.71
C CYS A 94 -7.32 -5.96 -3.15
N LEU A 95 -8.49 -6.60 -3.14
CA LEU A 95 -8.63 -7.99 -2.72
C LEU A 95 -7.75 -8.93 -3.56
N GLU A 96 -7.73 -8.78 -4.89
CA GLU A 96 -6.91 -9.60 -5.77
C GLU A 96 -5.41 -9.35 -5.57
N THR A 97 -5.00 -8.07 -5.35
CA THR A 97 -3.61 -7.74 -4.99
C THR A 97 -3.19 -8.48 -3.72
N ALA A 98 -4.01 -8.40 -2.66
CA ALA A 98 -3.73 -9.03 -1.39
C ALA A 98 -3.64 -10.56 -1.49
N ARG A 99 -4.65 -11.20 -2.12
CA ARG A 99 -4.66 -12.66 -2.31
C ARG A 99 -3.43 -13.18 -3.06
N ILE A 100 -3.06 -12.50 -4.15
CA ILE A 100 -1.92 -12.91 -4.97
C ILE A 100 -0.60 -12.69 -4.24
N ALA A 101 -0.45 -11.56 -3.53
CA ALA A 101 0.79 -11.21 -2.86
C ALA A 101 1.04 -12.07 -1.60
N PHE A 102 0.00 -12.31 -0.81
CA PHE A 102 0.18 -12.93 0.51
C PHE A 102 -0.39 -14.37 0.59
N GLU A 103 -0.87 -14.92 -0.52
CA GLU A 103 -1.38 -16.30 -0.64
C GLU A 103 -2.40 -16.66 0.46
N SER A 104 -3.12 -15.67 0.94
CA SER A 104 -4.13 -15.78 2.00
C SER A 104 -5.36 -14.94 1.68
N GLU A 105 -6.50 -15.28 2.26
CA GLU A 105 -7.71 -14.47 2.12
C GLU A 105 -7.58 -13.22 3.00
N PRO A 106 -7.57 -12.00 2.44
CA PRO A 106 -7.49 -10.79 3.23
C PRO A 106 -8.80 -10.52 3.96
N GLU A 107 -8.71 -9.89 5.11
CA GLU A 107 -9.88 -9.41 5.85
C GLU A 107 -10.43 -8.15 5.16
N PRO A 108 -11.68 -8.14 4.65
CA PRO A 108 -12.28 -6.94 4.08
C PRO A 108 -12.47 -5.87 5.16
N PHE A 109 -11.93 -4.68 4.93
CA PHE A 109 -12.05 -3.55 5.85
C PHE A 109 -12.59 -2.32 5.11
N ALA A 110 -13.88 -2.06 5.26
CA ALA A 110 -14.59 -1.01 4.51
C ALA A 110 -13.96 0.40 4.58
N PRO A 111 -13.32 0.83 5.69
CA PRO A 111 -12.61 2.11 5.70
C PRO A 111 -11.47 2.24 4.68
N LEU A 112 -10.92 1.13 4.17
CA LEU A 112 -9.90 1.14 3.11
C LEU A 112 -10.47 1.32 1.70
N ASP A 113 -11.79 1.35 1.51
CA ASP A 113 -12.42 1.64 0.21
C ASP A 113 -12.07 3.07 -0.27
N LEU A 114 -12.39 3.40 -1.51
CA LEU A 114 -12.20 4.76 -2.02
C LEU A 114 -12.82 5.79 -1.07
N LEU A 115 -12.13 6.91 -0.90
CA LEU A 115 -12.56 7.97 0.01
C LEU A 115 -13.95 8.49 -0.37
N LYS A 116 -14.76 8.74 0.64
CA LYS A 116 -16.06 9.37 0.48
C LYS A 116 -15.91 10.81 0.01
N THR A 117 -16.88 11.28 -0.77
CA THR A 117 -16.93 12.67 -1.24
C THR A 117 -17.49 13.63 -0.18
N ASP A 118 -18.34 13.14 0.72
CA ASP A 118 -18.80 13.90 1.88
C ASP A 118 -17.66 14.02 2.90
N GLU A 119 -17.33 15.24 3.32
CA GLU A 119 -16.19 15.52 4.19
C GLU A 119 -16.33 14.87 5.58
N LYS A 120 -17.55 14.78 6.13
CA LYS A 120 -17.80 14.15 7.42
C LYS A 120 -17.63 12.65 7.35
N GLU A 121 -18.14 12.02 6.29
CA GLU A 121 -17.97 10.59 6.06
C GLU A 121 -16.50 10.25 5.78
N LYS A 122 -15.80 11.09 5.00
CA LYS A 122 -14.36 10.95 4.75
C LYS A 122 -13.56 11.04 6.05
N ALA A 123 -13.83 12.05 6.90
CA ALA A 123 -13.15 12.19 8.18
C ALA A 123 -13.39 10.96 9.09
N ALA A 124 -14.61 10.43 9.14
CA ALA A 124 -14.92 9.22 9.89
C ALA A 124 -14.18 7.99 9.33
N GLN A 125 -14.09 7.89 8.00
CA GLN A 125 -13.36 6.82 7.31
C GLN A 125 -11.86 6.85 7.65
N ILE A 126 -11.23 8.02 7.58
CA ILE A 126 -9.82 8.22 7.93
C ILE A 126 -9.58 7.93 9.42
N ALA A 127 -10.46 8.41 10.31
CA ALA A 127 -10.36 8.13 11.74
C ALA A 127 -10.43 6.62 12.05
N ALA A 128 -11.27 5.87 11.33
CA ALA A 128 -11.35 4.42 11.48
C ALA A 128 -10.05 3.70 11.04
N ILE A 129 -9.41 4.15 9.95
CA ILE A 129 -8.12 3.61 9.53
C ILE A 129 -7.04 3.92 10.58
N VAL A 130 -6.97 5.16 11.05
CA VAL A 130 -5.99 5.56 12.07
C VAL A 130 -6.21 4.80 13.38
N ALA A 131 -7.46 4.56 13.77
CA ALA A 131 -7.78 3.76 14.97
C ALA A 131 -7.30 2.31 14.85
N GLU A 132 -7.50 1.67 13.67
CA GLU A 132 -6.99 0.31 13.40
C GLU A 132 -5.46 0.26 13.48
N ILE A 133 -4.78 1.24 12.86
CA ILE A 133 -3.32 1.35 12.91
C ILE A 133 -2.82 1.53 14.34
N ARG A 134 -3.48 2.35 15.15
CA ARG A 134 -3.13 2.56 16.57
C ARG A 134 -3.38 1.37 17.45
N GLY A 135 -4.42 0.60 17.14
CA GLY A 135 -4.79 -0.62 17.88
C GLY A 135 -3.87 -1.80 17.56
N TYR A 136 -3.08 -1.72 16.49
CA TYR A 136 -2.21 -2.81 16.11
C TYR A 136 -1.02 -2.94 17.06
N SER A 137 -0.81 -4.14 17.60
CA SER A 137 0.26 -4.48 18.55
C SER A 137 0.89 -5.85 18.28
N GLY A 138 0.74 -6.35 17.05
CA GLY A 138 1.32 -7.62 16.63
C GLY A 138 2.85 -7.56 16.54
N SER A 139 3.50 -8.72 16.54
CA SER A 139 4.96 -8.84 16.39
C SER A 139 5.43 -8.80 14.95
N ASP A 140 4.58 -9.24 14.02
CA ASP A 140 4.87 -9.23 12.58
C ASP A 140 4.25 -8.00 11.92
N ASN A 141 4.18 -7.90 10.60
CA ASN A 141 3.62 -6.72 9.94
C ASN A 141 2.12 -6.86 9.68
N LEU A 142 1.38 -5.77 9.86
CA LEU A 142 0.01 -5.60 9.35
C LEU A 142 0.08 -4.93 7.96
N VAL A 143 -0.46 -5.58 6.93
CA VAL A 143 -0.57 -4.98 5.60
C VAL A 143 -2.00 -4.53 5.33
N MET A 144 -2.17 -3.28 4.90
CA MET A 144 -3.44 -2.68 4.50
C MET A 144 -3.41 -2.34 3.02
N VAL A 145 -4.12 -3.13 2.18
CA VAL A 145 -4.18 -2.89 0.74
C VAL A 145 -5.32 -1.92 0.43
N THR A 146 -4.98 -0.77 -0.16
CA THR A 146 -5.91 0.33 -0.39
C THR A 146 -5.59 1.13 -1.67
N HIS A 147 -6.07 2.35 -1.77
CA HIS A 147 -6.01 3.23 -2.93
C HIS A 147 -5.06 4.41 -2.73
N LEU A 148 -4.69 5.07 -3.84
CA LEU A 148 -3.84 6.27 -3.83
C LEU A 148 -4.37 7.35 -2.89
N GLU A 149 -5.67 7.63 -2.99
CA GLU A 149 -6.33 8.73 -2.30
C GLU A 149 -6.26 8.55 -0.78
N ASN A 150 -6.50 7.31 -0.30
CA ASN A 150 -6.41 6.97 1.12
C ASN A 150 -4.99 7.17 1.65
N ILE A 151 -3.98 6.65 0.94
CA ILE A 151 -2.58 6.78 1.38
C ILE A 151 -2.14 8.25 1.35
N LYS A 152 -2.53 9.00 0.33
CA LYS A 152 -2.22 10.42 0.22
C LYS A 152 -2.88 11.24 1.34
N GLU A 153 -4.13 10.97 1.67
CA GLU A 153 -4.84 11.66 2.77
C GLU A 153 -4.20 11.36 4.13
N LEU A 154 -3.82 10.10 4.36
CA LEU A 154 -3.22 9.64 5.62
C LEU A 154 -1.76 10.12 5.82
N THR A 155 -0.99 10.27 4.75
CA THR A 155 0.48 10.40 4.84
C THR A 155 1.07 11.56 4.04
N GLY A 156 0.29 12.20 3.18
CA GLY A 156 0.79 13.17 2.20
C GLY A 156 1.58 12.56 1.03
N ILE A 157 1.81 11.23 1.04
CA ILE A 157 2.57 10.52 0.01
C ILE A 157 1.64 10.06 -1.11
N SER A 158 2.07 10.24 -2.36
CA SER A 158 1.41 9.71 -3.54
C SER A 158 2.20 8.49 -4.07
N PRO A 159 1.90 7.27 -3.58
CA PRO A 159 2.62 6.07 -4.00
C PRO A 159 2.23 5.66 -5.42
N ARG A 160 3.14 5.00 -6.13
CA ARG A 160 2.83 4.30 -7.39
C ARG A 160 1.99 3.04 -7.10
N GLU A 161 1.34 2.52 -8.13
CA GLU A 161 0.69 1.21 -8.03
C GLU A 161 1.68 0.13 -7.59
N GLY A 162 1.28 -0.65 -6.59
CA GLY A 162 2.11 -1.66 -5.96
C GLY A 162 3.19 -1.12 -5.02
N GLU A 163 3.27 0.17 -4.75
CA GLU A 163 4.22 0.74 -3.78
C GLU A 163 3.66 0.70 -2.35
N ALA A 164 4.53 0.43 -1.39
CA ALA A 164 4.22 0.39 0.04
C ALA A 164 4.78 1.61 0.78
N VAL A 165 4.00 2.11 1.75
CA VAL A 165 4.37 3.15 2.70
C VAL A 165 4.28 2.57 4.11
N ILE A 166 5.38 2.56 4.84
CA ILE A 166 5.46 2.06 6.22
C ILE A 166 5.15 3.21 7.15
N VAL A 167 4.22 3.00 8.07
CA VAL A 167 3.72 4.05 8.95
C VAL A 167 3.69 3.61 10.42
N GLU A 168 3.70 4.62 11.30
CA GLU A 168 3.40 4.44 12.71
C GLU A 168 2.49 5.58 13.22
N PRO A 169 1.77 5.40 14.33
CA PRO A 169 1.01 6.48 14.96
C PRO A 169 1.92 7.62 15.43
N GLN A 170 1.51 8.87 15.18
CA GLN A 170 2.17 10.06 15.71
C GLN A 170 1.15 11.18 16.01
N GLY A 171 1.04 11.59 17.27
CA GLY A 171 0.02 12.56 17.67
C GLY A 171 -1.38 12.09 17.25
N ASP A 172 -2.15 12.90 16.56
CA ASP A 172 -3.47 12.53 16.02
C ASP A 172 -3.43 11.91 14.61
N GLY A 173 -2.25 11.82 14.00
CA GLY A 173 -2.03 11.30 12.65
C GLY A 173 -1.06 10.14 12.60
N LEU A 174 -0.36 10.05 11.46
CA LEU A 174 0.62 9.02 11.16
C LEU A 174 1.97 9.65 10.77
N ARG A 175 3.05 9.00 11.13
CA ARG A 175 4.41 9.27 10.65
C ARG A 175 4.82 8.23 9.63
N VAL A 176 5.40 8.67 8.53
CA VAL A 176 6.01 7.79 7.53
C VAL A 176 7.42 7.41 8.01
N LEU A 177 7.67 6.11 8.14
CA LEU A 177 8.97 5.54 8.49
C LEU A 177 9.81 5.20 7.27
N GLY A 178 9.16 4.78 6.19
CA GLY A 178 9.85 4.36 4.98
C GLY A 178 8.91 4.06 3.83
N ARG A 179 9.50 3.76 2.67
CA ARG A 179 8.77 3.37 1.45
C ARG A 179 9.49 2.19 0.81
N VAL A 180 8.72 1.30 0.19
CA VAL A 180 9.26 0.17 -0.58
C VAL A 180 8.62 0.16 -1.97
N THR A 181 9.45 0.13 -3.00
CA THR A 181 9.07 -0.09 -4.39
C THR A 181 9.48 -1.49 -4.81
N PHE A 182 8.59 -2.19 -5.56
CA PHE A 182 8.76 -3.58 -5.94
C PHE A 182 9.04 -3.77 -7.43
#